data_68a5ab1aa054eaeacbdc3b66104f58b4
#
_entry.id   68a5ab1aa054eaeacbdc3b66104f58b4
#
_cell.length_a   1.000
_cell.length_b   1.000
_cell.length_c   1.000
_cell.angle_alpha   90.00
_cell.angle_beta   90.00
_cell.angle_gamma   90.00
#
_symmetry.space_group_name_H-M   'P 1'
#
loop_
_entity.id
_entity.type
_entity.pdbx_description
1 polymer ?
#
loop_
_entity_poly.entity_id
_entity_poly.type
_entity_poly.pdbx_seq_one_letter_code
_entity_poly.pdbx_strand_id
1 'polypeptide(L)'
;SAKVYRPENIVADMFTHTDSTHANVVCGDFMLHLDAHGGYKRLLRHSDQIVGEVKRQIENKYIDQLKLRSYLPQMCVRLNMGHDNVFTRMMQRKGFDLASAFIDMDTSPIDGINGVVKLDSLIANGVQLDTIRVNLKSDSLRTDFTGQIRNNRHNPQYVFNALFGGTFYERGLYFGTRVLDAKERVGVALGLKASMESNGVMLSVGGRQDPILGYKKFSVNKNNYVLFSDDQRISADIKLRADDGTSVQVYSNDSTEALQDLTLGISNFELSKV
;
A
#
# COMPACT_ATOMS: atom_id res chain seq x y z
N SER A 1 22.44 32.95 1.36
CA SER A 1 23.38 32.71 0.25
C SER A 1 22.58 32.20 -0.92
N ALA A 2 22.65 32.91 -2.07
CA ALA A 2 22.02 32.45 -3.32
C ALA A 2 22.69 31.14 -3.74
N LYS A 3 21.93 30.03 -3.79
CA LYS A 3 22.42 28.78 -4.38
C LYS A 3 22.66 29.03 -5.86
N VAL A 4 23.92 28.98 -6.26
CA VAL A 4 24.32 29.04 -7.69
C VAL A 4 23.90 27.71 -8.31
N TYR A 5 22.87 27.74 -9.12
CA TYR A 5 22.46 26.56 -9.89
C TYR A 5 23.44 26.36 -11.04
N ARG A 6 24.14 25.25 -11.07
CA ARG A 6 24.86 24.81 -12.27
C ARG A 6 23.84 24.24 -13.25
N PRO A 7 23.86 24.62 -14.54
CA PRO A 7 23.03 23.99 -15.55
C PRO A 7 23.42 22.50 -15.67
N GLU A 8 22.47 21.61 -15.54
CA GLU A 8 22.68 20.18 -15.76
C GLU A 8 22.19 19.84 -17.17
N ASN A 9 22.96 19.05 -17.88
CA ASN A 9 22.53 18.53 -19.17
C ASN A 9 21.50 17.44 -18.96
N ILE A 10 20.38 17.54 -19.65
CA ILE A 10 19.42 16.47 -19.76
C ILE A 10 19.73 15.73 -21.06
N VAL A 11 20.07 14.46 -20.94
CA VAL A 11 20.21 13.56 -22.07
C VAL A 11 19.03 12.61 -22.05
N ALA A 12 18.23 12.65 -23.11
CA ALA A 12 17.06 11.79 -23.25
C ALA A 12 17.11 11.12 -24.63
N ASP A 13 17.12 9.80 -24.62
CA ASP A 13 16.92 8.97 -25.80
C ASP A 13 15.59 8.26 -25.63
N MET A 14 14.62 8.67 -26.42
CA MET A 14 13.24 8.20 -26.30
C MET A 14 12.65 7.94 -27.68
N PHE A 15 12.14 6.76 -27.86
CA PHE A 15 11.34 6.46 -29.04
C PHE A 15 10.10 5.62 -28.67
N THR A 16 9.08 5.74 -29.47
CA THR A 16 7.87 4.95 -29.36
C THR A 16 7.39 4.54 -30.73
N HIS A 17 7.15 3.26 -30.91
CA HIS A 17 6.54 2.64 -32.07
C HIS A 17 5.18 2.04 -31.68
N THR A 18 4.51 1.41 -32.63
CA THR A 18 3.20 0.75 -32.38
C THR A 18 3.30 -0.33 -31.31
N ASP A 19 4.42 -1.04 -31.27
CA ASP A 19 4.68 -2.28 -30.48
C ASP A 19 5.76 -2.13 -29.42
N SER A 20 6.41 -0.99 -29.32
CA SER A 20 7.44 -0.74 -28.32
C SER A 20 7.55 0.72 -27.89
N THR A 21 7.93 0.93 -26.66
CA THR A 21 8.34 2.21 -26.10
C THR A 21 9.63 2.01 -25.33
N HIS A 22 10.61 2.86 -25.63
CA HIS A 22 11.90 2.90 -24.97
C HIS A 22 12.18 4.31 -24.47
N ALA A 23 12.72 4.45 -23.27
CA ALA A 23 13.17 5.72 -22.75
C ALA A 23 14.40 5.53 -21.85
N ASN A 24 15.48 6.27 -22.19
CA ASN A 24 16.63 6.46 -21.34
C ASN A 24 16.77 7.96 -21.06
N VAL A 25 16.68 8.34 -19.78
CA VAL A 25 16.81 9.74 -19.38
C VAL A 25 17.87 9.86 -18.30
N VAL A 26 18.85 10.72 -18.51
CA VAL A 26 19.92 11.02 -17.56
C VAL A 26 19.96 12.52 -17.33
N CYS A 27 19.94 12.94 -16.07
CA CYS A 27 20.02 14.33 -15.67
C CYS A 27 20.62 14.44 -14.26
N GLY A 28 21.90 14.80 -14.17
CA GLY A 28 22.61 14.78 -12.88
C GLY A 28 22.63 13.39 -12.27
N ASP A 29 22.12 13.24 -11.06
CA ASP A 29 21.99 11.96 -10.35
C ASP A 29 20.65 11.22 -10.63
N PHE A 30 19.88 11.69 -11.61
CA PHE A 30 18.67 11.03 -12.10
C PHE A 30 18.99 10.14 -13.31
N MET A 31 18.63 8.88 -13.22
CA MET A 31 18.71 7.90 -14.31
C MET A 31 17.41 7.11 -14.37
N LEU A 32 16.73 7.17 -15.51
CA LEU A 32 15.54 6.39 -15.81
C LEU A 32 15.82 5.54 -17.05
N HIS A 33 15.55 4.26 -16.92
CA HIS A 33 15.45 3.32 -18.02
C HIS A 33 14.05 2.69 -18.01
N LEU A 34 13.38 2.74 -19.16
CA LEU A 34 12.06 2.16 -19.35
C LEU A 34 12.05 1.45 -20.69
N ASP A 35 11.68 0.18 -20.67
CA ASP A 35 11.35 -0.63 -21.83
C ASP A 35 9.95 -1.19 -21.68
N ALA A 36 9.13 -1.04 -22.71
CA ALA A 36 7.77 -1.52 -22.67
C ALA A 36 7.28 -2.04 -24.02
N HIS A 37 6.47 -3.09 -23.99
CA HIS A 37 5.72 -3.56 -25.15
C HIS A 37 4.50 -2.67 -25.39
N GLY A 38 4.41 -2.15 -26.61
CA GLY A 38 3.37 -1.24 -27.05
C GLY A 38 3.78 0.23 -27.02
N GLY A 39 3.18 1.01 -27.92
CA GLY A 39 3.39 2.44 -27.99
C GLY A 39 2.78 3.16 -26.77
N TYR A 40 3.23 4.42 -26.55
CA TYR A 40 2.83 5.19 -25.37
C TYR A 40 1.31 5.29 -25.15
N LYS A 41 0.50 5.39 -26.21
CA LYS A 41 -0.97 5.41 -26.12
C LYS A 41 -1.53 4.11 -25.53
N ARG A 42 -0.90 2.97 -25.84
CA ARG A 42 -1.28 1.67 -25.27
C ARG A 42 -0.91 1.62 -23.79
N LEU A 43 0.26 2.11 -23.41
CA LEU A 43 0.68 2.16 -22.00
C LEU A 43 -0.25 3.05 -21.16
N LEU A 44 -0.63 4.23 -21.65
CA LEU A 44 -1.62 5.07 -20.97
C LEU A 44 -2.97 4.35 -20.81
N ARG A 45 -3.43 3.65 -21.84
CA ARG A 45 -4.67 2.86 -21.77
C ARG A 45 -4.60 1.75 -20.71
N HIS A 46 -3.48 1.07 -20.59
CA HIS A 46 -3.27 0.07 -19.53
C HIS A 46 -3.40 0.71 -18.13
N SER A 47 -2.81 1.87 -17.92
CA SER A 47 -2.94 2.61 -16.65
C SER A 47 -4.39 2.98 -16.36
N ASP A 48 -5.11 3.50 -17.33
CA ASP A 48 -6.54 3.85 -17.20
C ASP A 48 -7.41 2.61 -16.90
N GLN A 49 -7.09 1.49 -17.54
CA GLN A 49 -7.79 0.22 -17.30
C GLN A 49 -7.56 -0.31 -15.89
N ILE A 50 -6.34 -0.24 -15.37
CA ILE A 50 -6.02 -0.66 -14.01
C ILE A 50 -6.78 0.23 -13.00
N VAL A 51 -6.70 1.55 -13.14
CA VAL A 51 -7.39 2.49 -12.25
C VAL A 51 -8.90 2.28 -12.30
N GLY A 52 -9.46 2.14 -13.50
CA GLY A 52 -10.88 1.89 -13.72
C GLY A 52 -11.34 0.57 -13.11
N GLU A 53 -10.52 -0.49 -13.21
CA GLU A 53 -10.85 -1.79 -12.63
C GLU A 53 -10.77 -1.77 -11.10
N VAL A 54 -9.74 -1.14 -10.51
CA VAL A 54 -9.65 -0.96 -9.05
C VAL A 54 -10.90 -0.25 -8.53
N LYS A 55 -11.28 0.86 -9.18
CA LYS A 55 -12.49 1.61 -8.81
C LYS A 55 -13.74 0.74 -8.89
N ARG A 56 -13.91 -0.01 -9.99
CA ARG A 56 -15.03 -0.93 -10.19
C ARG A 56 -15.11 -2.02 -9.12
N GLN A 57 -13.98 -2.61 -8.76
CA GLN A 57 -13.93 -3.64 -7.72
C GLN A 57 -14.33 -3.07 -6.34
N ILE A 58 -13.88 -1.87 -6.01
CA ILE A 58 -14.27 -1.19 -4.77
C ILE A 58 -15.77 -0.87 -4.76
N GLU A 59 -16.30 -0.31 -5.85
CA GLU A 59 -17.71 0.10 -5.96
C GLU A 59 -18.65 -1.12 -5.93
N ASN A 60 -18.29 -2.19 -6.62
CA ASN A 60 -19.14 -3.39 -6.74
C ASN A 60 -18.80 -4.49 -5.71
N LYS A 61 -17.97 -4.18 -4.71
CA LYS A 61 -17.65 -5.09 -3.59
C LYS A 61 -17.19 -6.47 -4.05
N TYR A 62 -16.24 -6.53 -4.97
CA TYR A 62 -15.61 -7.79 -5.37
C TYR A 62 -14.09 -7.64 -5.45
N ILE A 63 -13.39 -8.78 -5.41
CA ILE A 63 -11.94 -8.89 -5.51
C ILE A 63 -11.62 -9.85 -6.65
N ASP A 64 -10.89 -9.36 -7.64
CA ASP A 64 -10.41 -10.16 -8.78
C ASP A 64 -8.99 -9.71 -9.16
N GLN A 65 -8.00 -10.34 -8.57
CA GLN A 65 -6.59 -10.03 -8.81
C GLN A 65 -6.17 -10.40 -10.24
N LEU A 66 -6.68 -11.49 -10.78
CA LEU A 66 -6.31 -11.93 -12.13
C LEU A 66 -6.82 -10.95 -13.18
N LYS A 67 -7.99 -10.35 -12.94
CA LYS A 67 -8.53 -9.30 -13.81
C LYS A 67 -7.67 -8.03 -13.77
N LEU A 68 -7.28 -7.57 -12.59
CA LEU A 68 -6.34 -6.44 -12.47
C LEU A 68 -5.02 -6.73 -13.17
N ARG A 69 -4.49 -7.91 -12.96
CA ARG A 69 -3.24 -8.37 -13.57
C ARG A 69 -3.30 -8.41 -15.10
N SER A 70 -4.43 -8.78 -15.68
CA SER A 70 -4.62 -8.84 -17.14
C SER A 70 -4.44 -7.48 -17.84
N TYR A 71 -4.54 -6.38 -17.08
CA TYR A 71 -4.33 -5.03 -17.58
C TYR A 71 -2.90 -4.52 -17.37
N LEU A 72 -2.02 -5.28 -16.72
CA LEU A 72 -0.62 -4.86 -16.55
C LEU A 72 0.06 -4.75 -17.92
N PRO A 73 0.80 -3.69 -18.19
CA PRO A 73 1.67 -3.64 -19.36
C PRO A 73 2.84 -4.61 -19.18
N GLN A 74 3.35 -5.14 -20.25
CA GLN A 74 4.66 -5.81 -20.22
C GLN A 74 5.72 -4.74 -20.30
N MET A 75 6.35 -4.44 -19.17
CA MET A 75 7.39 -3.39 -19.10
C MET A 75 8.41 -3.67 -18.00
N CYS A 76 9.57 -3.05 -18.21
CA CYS A 76 10.68 -2.96 -17.28
C CYS A 76 10.92 -1.49 -16.95
N VAL A 77 11.02 -1.15 -15.68
CA VAL A 77 11.32 0.20 -15.20
C VAL A 77 12.49 0.14 -14.23
N ARG A 78 13.53 0.91 -14.50
CA ARG A 78 14.69 1.10 -13.62
C ARG A 78 14.85 2.60 -13.39
N LEU A 79 14.66 3.04 -12.17
CA LEU A 79 14.85 4.43 -11.76
C LEU A 79 15.89 4.47 -10.63
N ASN A 80 16.88 5.31 -10.81
CA ASN A 80 17.80 5.71 -9.76
C ASN A 80 17.81 7.24 -9.73
N MET A 81 17.43 7.84 -8.62
CA MET A 81 17.32 9.28 -8.47
C MET A 81 17.87 9.69 -7.11
N GLY A 82 18.81 10.62 -7.11
CA GLY A 82 19.27 11.31 -5.92
C GLY A 82 18.55 12.62 -5.69
N HIS A 83 19.14 13.47 -4.87
CA HIS A 83 18.55 14.75 -4.49
C HIS A 83 18.89 15.89 -5.47
N ASP A 84 19.96 15.76 -6.24
CA ASP A 84 20.56 16.90 -6.99
C ASP A 84 20.31 16.81 -8.49
N ASN A 85 19.03 16.91 -8.88
CA ASN A 85 18.59 16.89 -10.27
C ASN A 85 17.38 17.80 -10.50
N VAL A 86 17.03 18.04 -11.75
CA VAL A 86 15.90 18.90 -12.16
C VAL A 86 14.56 18.36 -11.64
N PHE A 87 14.37 17.03 -11.64
CA PHE A 87 13.10 16.43 -11.22
C PHE A 87 12.85 16.61 -9.73
N THR A 88 13.86 16.41 -8.89
CA THR A 88 13.76 16.68 -7.44
C THR A 88 13.41 18.15 -7.19
N ARG A 89 14.03 19.08 -7.91
CA ARG A 89 13.72 20.53 -7.81
C ARG A 89 12.28 20.85 -8.23
N MET A 90 11.76 20.16 -9.25
CA MET A 90 10.34 20.31 -9.64
C MET A 90 9.40 19.78 -8.57
N MET A 91 9.74 18.66 -7.93
CA MET A 91 8.97 18.10 -6.81
C MET A 91 8.96 19.04 -5.60
N GLN A 92 10.13 19.64 -5.26
CA GLN A 92 10.25 20.60 -4.16
C GLN A 92 9.33 21.81 -4.33
N ARG A 93 9.16 22.31 -5.57
CA ARG A 93 8.22 23.40 -5.87
C ARG A 93 6.75 23.03 -5.62
N LYS A 94 6.43 21.73 -5.57
CA LYS A 94 5.09 21.21 -5.27
C LYS A 94 4.93 20.73 -3.83
N GLY A 95 5.91 21.01 -2.95
CA GLY A 95 5.87 20.60 -1.55
C GLY A 95 6.34 19.17 -1.28
N PHE A 96 6.98 18.54 -2.26
CA PHE A 96 7.58 17.21 -2.11
C PHE A 96 9.11 17.33 -2.15
N ASP A 97 9.78 16.56 -1.31
CA ASP A 97 11.24 16.43 -1.34
C ASP A 97 11.63 14.99 -1.01
N LEU A 98 12.79 14.54 -1.49
CA LEU A 98 13.32 13.23 -1.15
C LEU A 98 14.85 13.22 -1.32
N ALA A 99 15.55 12.44 -0.50
CA ALA A 99 16.99 12.28 -0.62
C ALA A 99 17.38 11.32 -1.73
N SER A 100 16.65 10.22 -1.88
CA SER A 100 16.84 9.28 -2.99
C SER A 100 15.59 8.46 -3.29
N ALA A 101 15.47 8.03 -4.54
CA ALA A 101 14.51 7.02 -4.97
C ALA A 101 15.21 5.97 -5.83
N PHE A 102 14.88 4.71 -5.56
CA PHE A 102 15.28 3.56 -6.36
C PHE A 102 14.06 2.72 -6.67
N ILE A 103 13.82 2.48 -7.95
CA ILE A 103 12.77 1.59 -8.47
C ILE A 103 13.42 0.61 -9.43
N ASP A 104 13.20 -0.67 -9.18
CA ASP A 104 13.59 -1.77 -10.05
C ASP A 104 12.38 -2.67 -10.16
N MET A 105 11.65 -2.60 -11.29
CA MET A 105 10.33 -3.22 -11.42
C MET A 105 10.11 -3.79 -12.81
N ASP A 106 9.63 -5.02 -12.83
CA ASP A 106 9.15 -5.70 -14.03
C ASP A 106 7.67 -6.01 -13.88
N THR A 107 6.90 -5.78 -14.93
CA THR A 107 5.46 -6.10 -14.95
C THR A 107 5.08 -6.83 -16.22
N SER A 108 4.15 -7.75 -16.10
CA SER A 108 3.49 -8.38 -17.26
C SER A 108 2.13 -8.96 -16.85
N PRO A 109 1.20 -9.21 -17.79
CA PRO A 109 -0.02 -9.94 -17.50
C PRO A 109 0.24 -11.37 -17.00
N ILE A 110 1.35 -12.00 -17.42
CA ILE A 110 1.69 -13.39 -17.09
C ILE A 110 2.42 -13.46 -15.75
N ASP A 111 3.47 -12.65 -15.55
CA ASP A 111 4.34 -12.75 -14.40
C ASP A 111 3.93 -11.81 -13.24
N GLY A 112 2.93 -10.94 -13.49
CA GLY A 112 2.44 -9.96 -12.53
C GLY A 112 3.40 -8.80 -12.32
N ILE A 113 3.61 -8.43 -11.05
CA ILE A 113 4.48 -7.33 -10.64
C ILE A 113 5.62 -7.89 -9.80
N ASN A 114 6.86 -7.67 -10.25
CA ASN A 114 8.06 -8.12 -9.54
C ASN A 114 9.02 -6.96 -9.41
N GLY A 115 9.52 -6.71 -8.22
CA GLY A 115 10.50 -5.66 -8.05
C GLY A 115 10.57 -5.04 -6.66
N VAL A 116 11.30 -3.94 -6.60
CA VAL A 116 11.65 -3.21 -5.37
C VAL A 116 11.45 -1.72 -5.57
N VAL A 117 10.85 -1.08 -4.58
CA VAL A 117 10.79 0.39 -4.44
C VAL A 117 11.49 0.79 -3.14
N LYS A 118 12.41 1.74 -3.20
CA LYS A 118 13.09 2.33 -2.04
C LYS A 118 13.05 3.84 -2.16
N LEU A 119 12.57 4.51 -1.13
CA LEU A 119 12.59 5.97 -1.00
C LEU A 119 13.27 6.33 0.32
N ASP A 120 14.16 7.29 0.29
CA ASP A 120 14.84 7.78 1.48
C ASP A 120 14.52 9.27 1.68
N SER A 121 14.19 9.62 2.92
CA SER A 121 13.87 10.98 3.36
C SER A 121 12.78 11.67 2.53
N LEU A 122 11.66 10.96 2.33
CA LEU A 122 10.50 11.56 1.66
C LEU A 122 9.85 12.60 2.56
N ILE A 123 9.72 13.82 2.06
CA ILE A 123 8.92 14.89 2.65
C ILE A 123 7.73 15.15 1.72
N ALA A 124 6.53 15.11 2.27
CA ALA A 124 5.29 15.35 1.53
C ALA A 124 4.33 16.15 2.42
N ASN A 125 3.98 17.37 2.00
CA ASN A 125 3.07 18.26 2.72
C ASN A 125 3.42 18.42 4.21
N GLY A 126 4.72 18.51 4.52
CA GLY A 126 5.23 18.67 5.89
C GLY A 126 5.35 17.40 6.71
N VAL A 127 4.94 16.25 6.17
CA VAL A 127 5.19 14.93 6.80
C VAL A 127 6.50 14.36 6.27
N GLN A 128 7.39 13.97 7.17
CA GLN A 128 8.68 13.37 6.84
C GLN A 128 8.67 11.87 7.17
N LEU A 129 9.06 11.05 6.18
CA LEU A 129 9.31 9.62 6.31
C LEU A 129 10.74 9.33 5.89
N ASP A 130 11.56 8.80 6.82
CA ASP A 130 12.99 8.64 6.58
C ASP A 130 13.31 7.49 5.63
N THR A 131 12.55 6.41 5.68
CA THR A 131 12.76 5.25 4.80
C THR A 131 11.43 4.62 4.46
N ILE A 132 11.21 4.36 3.18
CA ILE A 132 10.12 3.54 2.66
C ILE A 132 10.75 2.46 1.78
N ARG A 133 10.42 1.19 2.03
CA ARG A 133 10.86 0.05 1.23
C ARG A 133 9.68 -0.87 0.97
N VAL A 134 9.51 -1.27 -0.28
CA VAL A 134 8.47 -2.22 -0.70
C VAL A 134 9.10 -3.22 -1.65
N ASN A 135 8.86 -4.50 -1.41
CA ASN A 135 9.22 -5.58 -2.29
C ASN A 135 7.95 -6.25 -2.78
N LEU A 136 7.89 -6.52 -4.06
CA LEU A 136 6.77 -7.17 -4.74
C LEU A 136 7.29 -8.43 -5.43
N LYS A 137 6.57 -9.52 -5.26
CA LYS A 137 6.89 -10.79 -5.92
C LYS A 137 5.61 -11.50 -6.32
N SER A 138 5.43 -11.66 -7.61
CA SER A 138 4.29 -12.38 -8.17
C SER A 138 4.70 -13.75 -8.69
N ASP A 139 3.78 -14.68 -8.61
CA ASP A 139 3.76 -15.91 -9.40
C ASP A 139 2.49 -15.94 -10.27
N SER A 140 2.14 -17.05 -10.88
CA SER A 140 0.97 -17.15 -11.77
C SER A 140 -0.37 -16.91 -11.08
N LEU A 141 -0.46 -17.02 -9.75
CA LEU A 141 -1.71 -17.04 -9.01
C LEU A 141 -1.85 -15.89 -8.00
N ARG A 142 -0.73 -15.32 -7.54
CA ARG A 142 -0.73 -14.35 -6.44
C ARG A 142 0.38 -13.32 -6.58
N THR A 143 0.24 -12.25 -5.83
CA THR A 143 1.28 -11.25 -5.61
C THR A 143 1.55 -11.14 -4.12
N ASP A 144 2.75 -11.55 -3.71
CA ASP A 144 3.25 -11.32 -2.35
C ASP A 144 3.90 -9.94 -2.28
N PHE A 145 3.68 -9.24 -1.17
CA PHE A 145 4.33 -7.97 -0.91
C PHE A 145 4.83 -7.91 0.52
N THR A 146 5.96 -7.24 0.70
CA THR A 146 6.51 -6.90 2.02
C THR A 146 7.01 -5.48 1.98
N GLY A 147 6.95 -4.80 3.11
CA GLY A 147 7.46 -3.45 3.17
C GLY A 147 7.77 -2.98 4.58
N GLN A 148 8.43 -1.84 4.61
CA GLN A 148 8.83 -1.13 5.82
C GLN A 148 8.69 0.37 5.60
N ILE A 149 8.11 1.05 6.58
CA ILE A 149 8.17 2.51 6.71
C ILE A 149 8.81 2.80 8.05
N ARG A 150 9.92 3.54 8.04
CA ARG A 150 10.70 3.79 9.24
C ARG A 150 11.06 5.26 9.36
N ASN A 151 10.87 5.80 10.56
CA ASN A 151 11.46 7.05 11.01
C ASN A 151 12.49 6.75 12.10
N ASN A 152 13.71 7.23 11.92
CA ASN A 152 14.80 7.04 12.83
C ASN A 152 14.80 8.09 13.97
N ARG A 153 15.76 8.01 14.90
CA ARG A 153 15.84 8.90 16.08
C ARG A 153 16.10 10.37 15.76
N HIS A 154 16.49 10.69 14.54
CA HIS A 154 16.73 12.08 14.09
C HIS A 154 15.50 12.69 13.42
N ASN A 155 14.43 11.90 13.21
CA ASN A 155 13.18 12.43 12.66
C ASN A 155 12.54 13.40 13.67
N PRO A 156 12.21 14.64 13.25
CA PRO A 156 11.66 15.65 14.15
C PRO A 156 10.21 15.40 14.57
N GLN A 157 9.52 14.46 13.94
CA GLN A 157 8.08 14.22 14.16
C GLN A 157 7.86 12.99 15.03
N TYR A 158 8.08 11.80 14.46
CA TYR A 158 7.78 10.52 15.11
C TYR A 158 8.88 9.51 14.84
N VAL A 159 9.28 8.77 15.86
CA VAL A 159 10.17 7.63 15.73
C VAL A 159 9.34 6.37 15.76
N PHE A 160 9.32 5.63 14.67
CA PHE A 160 8.61 4.36 14.56
C PHE A 160 9.24 3.47 13.50
N ASN A 161 8.88 2.20 13.54
CA ASN A 161 9.20 1.23 12.51
C ASN A 161 7.95 0.41 12.20
N ALA A 162 7.30 0.67 11.07
CA ALA A 162 6.15 -0.06 10.59
C ALA A 162 6.60 -1.12 9.57
N LEU A 163 6.39 -2.37 9.91
CA LEU A 163 6.59 -3.52 9.03
C LEU A 163 5.24 -3.99 8.54
N PHE A 164 5.10 -4.24 7.26
CA PHE A 164 3.87 -4.76 6.69
C PHE A 164 4.16 -5.79 5.61
N GLY A 165 3.18 -6.61 5.34
CA GLY A 165 3.27 -7.57 4.26
C GLY A 165 1.96 -8.32 4.06
N GLY A 166 1.88 -9.03 2.97
CA GLY A 166 0.68 -9.78 2.65
C GLY A 166 0.76 -10.47 1.31
N THR A 167 -0.37 -11.01 0.94
CA THR A 167 -0.55 -11.73 -0.32
C THR A 167 -1.87 -11.31 -0.94
N PHE A 168 -1.82 -10.85 -2.17
CA PHE A 168 -2.99 -10.64 -3.00
C PHE A 168 -3.17 -11.85 -3.90
N TYR A 169 -4.20 -12.63 -3.66
CA TYR A 169 -4.52 -13.86 -4.39
C TYR A 169 -5.80 -13.69 -5.20
N GLU A 170 -6.16 -14.67 -6.01
CA GLU A 170 -7.21 -14.55 -7.02
C GLU A 170 -8.47 -13.79 -6.56
N ARG A 171 -9.03 -14.18 -5.42
CA ARG A 171 -10.28 -13.62 -4.89
C ARG A 171 -10.14 -13.14 -3.44
N GLY A 172 -8.99 -12.58 -3.10
CA GLY A 172 -8.77 -12.11 -1.75
C GLY A 172 -7.42 -11.46 -1.49
N LEU A 173 -7.30 -10.96 -0.28
CA LEU A 173 -6.11 -10.29 0.21
C LEU A 173 -5.86 -10.72 1.66
N TYR A 174 -4.65 -11.06 1.98
CA TYR A 174 -4.16 -11.09 3.35
C TYR A 174 -3.20 -9.93 3.56
N PHE A 175 -3.37 -9.18 4.64
CA PHE A 175 -2.51 -8.07 5.04
C PHE A 175 -2.14 -8.21 6.51
N GLY A 176 -0.87 -8.05 6.83
CA GLY A 176 -0.38 -8.02 8.21
C GLY A 176 0.51 -6.80 8.43
N THR A 177 0.41 -6.18 9.60
CA THR A 177 1.27 -5.08 9.98
C THR A 177 1.72 -5.17 11.43
N ARG A 178 2.92 -4.63 11.71
CA ARG A 178 3.49 -4.42 13.04
C ARG A 178 4.11 -3.04 13.08
N VAL A 179 3.75 -2.25 14.06
CA VAL A 179 4.33 -0.92 14.30
C VAL A 179 5.06 -0.96 15.64
N LEU A 180 6.35 -0.66 15.58
CA LEU A 180 7.24 -0.58 16.73
C LEU A 180 7.52 0.88 17.07
N ASP A 181 7.58 1.19 18.34
CA ASP A 181 7.94 2.52 18.85
C ASP A 181 9.47 2.74 18.86
N ALA A 182 9.91 3.90 19.37
CA ALA A 182 11.32 4.25 19.50
C ALA A 182 12.14 3.32 20.41
N LYS A 183 11.49 2.51 21.25
CA LYS A 183 12.09 1.49 22.13
C LYS A 183 11.94 0.08 21.58
N GLU A 184 11.57 -0.06 20.31
CA GLU A 184 11.32 -1.32 19.61
C GLU A 184 10.20 -2.18 20.24
N ARG A 185 9.31 -1.58 21.01
CA ARG A 185 8.13 -2.26 21.55
C ARG A 185 7.02 -2.24 20.51
N VAL A 186 6.31 -3.35 20.37
CA VAL A 186 5.18 -3.46 19.45
C VAL A 186 3.97 -2.72 20.01
N GLY A 187 3.66 -1.56 19.46
CA GLY A 187 2.48 -0.78 19.81
C GLY A 187 1.21 -1.22 19.06
N VAL A 188 1.38 -1.68 17.81
CA VAL A 188 0.30 -2.21 16.98
C VAL A 188 0.78 -3.47 16.27
N ALA A 189 -0.03 -4.51 16.28
CA ALA A 189 0.10 -5.66 15.38
C ALA A 189 -1.30 -6.10 14.96
N LEU A 190 -1.53 -6.19 13.66
CA LEU A 190 -2.85 -6.54 13.12
C LEU A 190 -2.69 -7.38 11.86
N GLY A 191 -3.47 -8.45 11.77
CA GLY A 191 -3.67 -9.20 10.54
C GLY A 191 -5.11 -9.03 10.07
N LEU A 192 -5.30 -8.82 8.78
CA LEU A 192 -6.59 -8.71 8.12
C LEU A 192 -6.64 -9.68 6.95
N LYS A 193 -7.77 -10.33 6.78
CA LYS A 193 -8.06 -11.14 5.61
C LYS A 193 -9.32 -10.58 4.94
N ALA A 194 -9.22 -10.29 3.66
CA ALA A 194 -10.36 -10.01 2.81
C ALA A 194 -10.58 -11.21 1.88
N SER A 195 -11.79 -11.69 1.77
CA SER A 195 -12.15 -12.77 0.85
C SER A 195 -13.45 -12.45 0.13
N MET A 196 -13.52 -12.86 -1.13
CA MET A 196 -14.74 -12.79 -1.91
C MET A 196 -15.65 -13.95 -1.48
N GLU A 197 -16.86 -13.63 -1.04
CA GLU A 197 -17.92 -14.58 -0.74
C GLU A 197 -19.00 -14.57 -1.85
N SER A 198 -19.97 -15.44 -1.75
CA SER A 198 -21.07 -15.52 -2.73
C SER A 198 -21.94 -14.28 -2.78
N ASN A 199 -21.97 -13.49 -1.72
CA ASN A 199 -22.84 -12.33 -1.53
C ASN A 199 -22.08 -11.04 -1.19
N GLY A 200 -20.77 -10.96 -1.47
CA GLY A 200 -19.99 -9.75 -1.25
C GLY A 200 -18.56 -10.01 -0.80
N VAL A 201 -17.96 -9.05 -0.12
CA VAL A 201 -16.59 -9.13 0.42
C VAL A 201 -16.61 -9.24 1.94
N MET A 202 -16.03 -10.29 2.46
CA MET A 202 -15.85 -10.51 3.88
C MET A 202 -14.45 -10.10 4.34
N LEU A 203 -14.40 -9.25 5.35
CA LEU A 203 -13.17 -8.94 6.10
C LEU A 203 -13.18 -9.70 7.42
N SER A 204 -12.04 -10.22 7.83
CA SER A 204 -11.85 -10.79 9.17
C SER A 204 -10.52 -10.35 9.76
N VAL A 205 -10.50 -10.21 11.09
CA VAL A 205 -9.29 -9.99 11.87
C VAL A 205 -8.70 -11.35 12.20
N GLY A 206 -7.44 -11.55 11.86
CA GLY A 206 -6.73 -12.78 12.14
C GLY A 206 -5.32 -12.76 11.57
N GLY A 207 -4.51 -13.72 11.97
CA GLY A 207 -3.14 -13.82 11.51
C GLY A 207 -2.35 -14.83 12.33
N ARG A 208 -1.03 -14.81 12.19
CA ARG A 208 -0.12 -15.68 12.95
C ARG A 208 0.00 -15.27 14.42
N GLN A 209 -0.44 -14.06 14.76
CA GLN A 209 -0.35 -13.48 16.11
C GLN A 209 -1.67 -12.84 16.46
N ASP A 210 -2.00 -12.83 17.75
CA ASP A 210 -3.12 -12.09 18.26
C ASP A 210 -2.92 -10.57 18.03
N PRO A 211 -3.99 -9.82 17.78
CA PRO A 211 -3.93 -8.37 17.63
C PRO A 211 -3.29 -7.69 18.83
N ILE A 212 -2.46 -6.69 18.56
CA ILE A 212 -1.91 -5.77 19.56
C ILE A 212 -2.37 -4.37 19.18
N LEU A 213 -3.03 -3.68 20.10
CA LEU A 213 -3.47 -2.29 19.92
C LEU A 213 -3.09 -1.49 21.18
N GLY A 214 -2.36 -0.41 21.01
CA GLY A 214 -1.90 0.41 22.12
C GLY A 214 -1.07 -0.38 23.15
N TYR A 215 -0.16 -1.25 22.67
CA TYR A 215 0.69 -2.14 23.48
C TYR A 215 -0.06 -3.25 24.22
N LYS A 216 -1.37 -3.38 24.06
CA LYS A 216 -2.18 -4.42 24.68
C LYS A 216 -2.47 -5.53 23.69
N LYS A 217 -2.36 -6.76 24.15
CA LYS A 217 -2.71 -7.95 23.38
C LYS A 217 -4.21 -8.20 23.52
N PHE A 218 -4.87 -8.51 22.40
CA PHE A 218 -6.28 -8.82 22.34
C PHE A 218 -6.49 -10.21 21.78
N SER A 219 -7.40 -10.96 22.39
CA SER A 219 -8.04 -12.11 21.76
C SER A 219 -9.14 -11.63 20.82
N VAL A 220 -9.40 -12.35 19.76
CA VAL A 220 -10.51 -12.09 18.83
C VAL A 220 -11.44 -13.29 18.76
N ASN A 221 -12.75 -13.07 18.59
CA ASN A 221 -13.70 -14.17 18.44
C ASN A 221 -13.41 -14.99 17.18
N LYS A 222 -13.59 -16.32 17.27
CA LYS A 222 -13.16 -17.28 16.20
C LYS A 222 -13.78 -17.01 14.84
N ASN A 223 -15.05 -16.62 14.80
CA ASN A 223 -15.80 -16.39 13.58
C ASN A 223 -16.06 -14.88 13.38
N ASN A 224 -15.04 -14.08 13.64
CA ASN A 224 -15.16 -12.64 13.45
C ASN A 224 -15.23 -12.27 11.97
N TYR A 225 -16.07 -11.30 11.66
CA TYR A 225 -16.20 -10.81 10.29
C TYR A 225 -16.80 -9.40 10.21
N VAL A 226 -16.56 -8.75 9.09
CA VAL A 226 -17.37 -7.66 8.53
C VAL A 226 -17.66 -8.05 7.09
N LEU A 227 -18.92 -8.22 6.76
CA LEU A 227 -19.38 -8.53 5.40
C LEU A 227 -19.96 -7.28 4.76
N PHE A 228 -19.39 -6.92 3.62
CA PHE A 228 -19.92 -5.89 2.72
C PHE A 228 -20.69 -6.60 1.62
N SER A 229 -22.00 -6.67 1.77
CA SER A 229 -22.86 -7.41 0.84
C SER A 229 -23.13 -6.65 -0.46
N ASP A 230 -23.43 -7.38 -1.51
CA ASP A 230 -23.78 -6.84 -2.84
C ASP A 230 -25.04 -5.96 -2.79
N ASP A 231 -25.97 -6.25 -1.87
CA ASP A 231 -27.18 -5.47 -1.61
C ASP A 231 -26.94 -4.20 -0.75
N GLN A 232 -25.66 -3.81 -0.58
CA GLN A 232 -25.19 -2.66 0.18
C GLN A 232 -25.35 -2.78 1.71
N ARG A 233 -25.72 -3.93 2.23
CA ARG A 233 -25.75 -4.18 3.68
C ARG A 233 -24.35 -4.40 4.21
N ILE A 234 -24.15 -4.00 5.47
CA ILE A 234 -22.93 -4.29 6.22
C ILE A 234 -23.34 -5.11 7.45
N SER A 235 -22.85 -6.34 7.54
CA SER A 235 -22.99 -7.18 8.72
C SER A 235 -21.65 -7.33 9.40
N ALA A 236 -21.61 -7.37 10.73
CA ALA A 236 -20.37 -7.51 11.48
C ALA A 236 -20.55 -8.31 12.77
N ASP A 237 -19.54 -9.06 13.16
CA ASP A 237 -19.33 -9.61 14.50
C ASP A 237 -17.83 -9.69 14.78
N ILE A 238 -17.26 -8.61 15.28
CA ILE A 238 -15.87 -8.54 15.74
C ILE A 238 -15.86 -8.19 17.21
N LYS A 239 -15.20 -9.03 18.03
CA LYS A 239 -14.98 -8.80 19.46
C LYS A 239 -13.51 -8.97 19.79
N LEU A 240 -12.88 -7.88 20.14
CA LEU A 240 -11.51 -7.84 20.65
C LEU A 240 -11.57 -7.69 22.17
N ARG A 241 -10.88 -8.56 22.90
CA ARG A 241 -10.83 -8.52 24.38
C ARG A 241 -9.42 -8.70 24.88
N ALA A 242 -8.96 -7.80 25.72
CA ALA A 242 -7.69 -7.89 26.44
C ALA A 242 -7.92 -8.50 27.85
N ASP A 243 -6.85 -9.00 28.46
CA ASP A 243 -6.87 -9.65 29.77
C ASP A 243 -7.29 -8.71 30.91
N ASP A 244 -7.06 -7.40 30.76
CA ASP A 244 -7.46 -6.36 31.75
C ASP A 244 -8.93 -5.94 31.60
N GLY A 245 -9.70 -6.61 30.76
CA GLY A 245 -11.11 -6.32 30.52
C GLY A 245 -11.35 -5.21 29.47
N THR A 246 -10.31 -4.60 28.92
CA THR A 246 -10.46 -3.69 27.79
C THR A 246 -11.07 -4.45 26.61
N SER A 247 -12.11 -3.91 26.02
CA SER A 247 -12.74 -4.56 24.86
C SER A 247 -13.18 -3.55 23.80
N VAL A 248 -13.11 -3.98 22.56
CA VAL A 248 -13.67 -3.30 21.40
C VAL A 248 -14.51 -4.30 20.64
N GLN A 249 -15.75 -3.94 20.36
CA GLN A 249 -16.66 -4.81 19.60
C GLN A 249 -17.39 -4.00 18.53
N VAL A 250 -17.55 -4.63 17.38
CA VAL A 250 -18.38 -4.13 16.28
C VAL A 250 -19.32 -5.24 15.90
N TYR A 251 -20.62 -4.98 15.98
CA TYR A 251 -21.61 -6.00 15.61
C TYR A 251 -22.82 -5.36 14.93
N SER A 252 -23.45 -6.11 14.06
CA SER A 252 -24.71 -5.76 13.43
C SER A 252 -25.87 -6.36 14.21
N ASN A 253 -27.03 -5.69 14.17
CA ASN A 253 -28.28 -6.17 14.68
C ASN A 253 -29.13 -6.71 13.52
N ASP A 254 -29.16 -8.04 13.37
CA ASP A 254 -29.83 -8.70 12.22
C ASP A 254 -31.35 -8.62 12.25
N SER A 255 -31.95 -8.06 13.33
CA SER A 255 -33.40 -7.96 13.50
C SER A 255 -34.02 -6.73 12.85
N THR A 256 -33.25 -5.83 12.25
CA THR A 256 -33.73 -4.58 11.69
C THR A 256 -33.87 -4.63 10.16
N GLU A 257 -34.89 -3.96 9.63
CA GLU A 257 -35.06 -3.76 8.18
C GLU A 257 -34.10 -2.69 7.62
N ALA A 258 -33.29 -2.08 8.49
CA ALA A 258 -32.32 -1.07 8.10
C ALA A 258 -31.19 -1.66 7.22
N LEU A 259 -30.77 -0.92 6.22
CA LEU A 259 -29.63 -1.31 5.38
C LEU A 259 -28.33 -1.38 6.18
N GLN A 260 -28.21 -0.59 7.25
CA GLN A 260 -27.06 -0.56 8.14
C GLN A 260 -27.52 -0.35 9.57
N ASP A 261 -27.21 -1.29 10.44
CA ASP A 261 -27.39 -1.19 11.88
C ASP A 261 -26.15 -1.76 12.57
N LEU A 262 -25.13 -0.91 12.71
CA LEU A 262 -23.85 -1.27 13.31
C LEU A 262 -23.71 -0.61 14.68
N THR A 263 -23.38 -1.41 15.66
CA THR A 263 -23.03 -0.94 17.00
C THR A 263 -21.53 -1.07 17.23
N LEU A 264 -20.91 0.04 17.65
CA LEU A 264 -19.54 0.07 18.16
C LEU A 264 -19.58 0.17 19.68
N GLY A 265 -19.09 -0.87 20.36
CA GLY A 265 -18.93 -0.91 21.80
C GLY A 265 -17.46 -0.82 22.20
N ILE A 266 -17.11 0.12 23.10
CA ILE A 266 -15.77 0.24 23.67
C ILE A 266 -15.92 0.22 25.19
N SER A 267 -15.20 -0.67 25.86
CA SER A 267 -15.26 -0.81 27.32
C SER A 267 -13.86 -0.79 27.91
N ASN A 268 -13.72 -0.17 29.09
CA ASN A 268 -12.49 -0.08 29.89
C ASN A 268 -11.29 0.49 29.09
N PHE A 269 -11.53 1.47 28.21
CA PHE A 269 -10.51 2.10 27.42
C PHE A 269 -9.99 3.36 28.13
N GLU A 270 -8.72 3.37 28.47
CA GLU A 270 -8.05 4.48 29.15
C GLU A 270 -7.46 5.43 28.11
N LEU A 271 -8.18 6.52 27.79
CA LEU A 271 -7.78 7.51 26.77
C LEU A 271 -6.46 8.24 27.12
N SER A 272 -6.05 8.25 28.39
CA SER A 272 -4.82 8.90 28.85
C SER A 272 -3.53 8.16 28.46
N LYS A 273 -3.64 6.95 27.89
CA LYS A 273 -2.51 6.09 27.52
C LYS A 273 -2.33 5.90 26.01
N VAL A 274 -3.06 6.69 25.22
CA VAL A 274 -2.99 6.66 23.74
C VAL A 274 -2.08 7.76 23.20
#